data_866b00bb96974581935d0dbbbee60f36
#
_entry.id   866b00bb96974581935d0dbbbee60f36
#
_cell.length_a   1.000
_cell.length_b   1.000
_cell.length_c   1.000
_cell.angle_alpha   90.00
_cell.angle_beta   90.00
_cell.angle_gamma   90.00
#
_symmetry.space_group_name_H-M   'P 1'
#
loop_
_entity.id
_entity.type
_entity.pdbx_description
1 polymer ?
#
loop_
_entity_poly.entity_id
_entity_poly.type
_entity_poly.pdbx_seq_one_letter_code
_entity_poly.pdbx_strand_id
1 'polypeptide(L)'
;MNDKYTILKREFLSDNGCYLTTYCHKKTKALVIYIELDEKSLSSLVMVRTPSYNDKGIYHIIEHCVLSGSKKYNCKDPFKEIEKRSLSSYMNAITFADKTIFPFTTVNKTDFYNVLDVYLDGIFNPLFVDNKEIIAKEGIHFEFQNGKIIPNGIVYNEMKGIEGEALTRVNLLARKALYKNSAYAYFSGGLTKEIKKVRSEEISDAYYKTYFPSNMAFIVSGPVDITRYLTVLDTYICLLYTSDAADE
;
A
#
# COMPACT_ATOMS: atom_id res chain seq x y z
N MET A 1 -15.86 -20.30 12.74
CA MET A 1 -16.05 -18.98 12.10
C MET A 1 -15.44 -17.94 13.02
N ASN A 2 -14.69 -16.98 12.56
CA ASN A 2 -14.07 -15.98 13.43
C ASN A 2 -15.18 -15.01 13.91
N ASP A 3 -15.51 -15.03 15.21
CA ASP A 3 -16.61 -14.23 15.80
C ASP A 3 -16.43 -12.70 15.66
N LYS A 4 -15.24 -12.24 15.29
CA LYS A 4 -14.92 -10.82 15.11
C LYS A 4 -15.40 -10.25 13.77
N TYR A 5 -15.83 -11.10 12.84
CA TYR A 5 -16.29 -10.70 11.51
C TYR A 5 -17.76 -11.01 11.29
N THR A 6 -18.44 -10.18 10.52
CA THR A 6 -19.80 -10.38 10.03
C THR A 6 -19.75 -10.53 8.52
N ILE A 7 -20.47 -11.51 7.98
CA ILE A 7 -20.67 -11.61 6.53
C ILE A 7 -21.71 -10.57 6.13
N LEU A 8 -21.32 -9.62 5.28
CA LEU A 8 -22.21 -8.61 4.71
C LEU A 8 -22.95 -9.14 3.49
N LYS A 9 -22.25 -9.92 2.66
CA LYS A 9 -22.77 -10.44 1.40
C LYS A 9 -22.04 -11.73 1.02
N ARG A 10 -22.76 -12.67 0.44
CA ARG A 10 -22.20 -13.80 -0.30
C ARG A 10 -23.01 -13.97 -1.58
N GLU A 11 -22.34 -13.96 -2.71
CA GLU A 11 -22.96 -14.07 -4.03
C GLU A 11 -22.18 -15.02 -4.92
N PHE A 12 -22.89 -15.67 -5.83
CA PHE A 12 -22.30 -16.50 -6.87
C PHE A 12 -22.11 -15.66 -8.12
N LEU A 13 -20.86 -15.60 -8.61
CA LEU A 13 -20.50 -14.91 -9.85
C LEU A 13 -20.58 -15.93 -11.01
N SER A 14 -21.70 -15.94 -11.72
CA SER A 14 -21.96 -16.92 -12.79
C SER A 14 -20.90 -16.93 -13.88
N ASP A 15 -20.41 -15.74 -14.27
CA ASP A 15 -19.44 -15.57 -15.35
C ASP A 15 -18.05 -16.13 -14.98
N ASN A 16 -17.76 -16.22 -13.69
CA ASN A 16 -16.49 -16.71 -13.16
C ASN A 16 -16.61 -18.10 -12.50
N GLY A 17 -17.84 -18.59 -12.29
CA GLY A 17 -18.11 -19.87 -11.63
C GLY A 17 -17.64 -19.95 -10.17
N CYS A 18 -17.61 -18.82 -9.46
CA CYS A 18 -17.06 -18.74 -8.11
C CYS A 18 -17.96 -17.98 -7.14
N TYR A 19 -17.76 -18.19 -5.84
CA TYR A 19 -18.39 -17.37 -4.79
C TYR A 19 -17.53 -16.18 -4.41
N LEU A 20 -18.17 -15.03 -4.23
CA LEU A 20 -17.61 -13.85 -3.60
C LEU A 20 -18.25 -13.64 -2.25
N THR A 21 -17.46 -13.60 -1.18
CA THR A 21 -17.92 -13.34 0.17
C THR A 21 -17.28 -12.08 0.72
N THR A 22 -18.08 -11.12 1.16
CA THR A 22 -17.63 -9.88 1.80
C THR A 22 -17.81 -9.98 3.30
N TYR A 23 -16.71 -9.87 4.04
CA TYR A 23 -16.67 -9.81 5.50
C TYR A 23 -16.42 -8.37 5.95
N CYS A 24 -16.99 -7.99 7.10
CA CYS A 24 -16.70 -6.74 7.79
C CYS A 24 -16.24 -7.04 9.20
N HIS A 25 -15.09 -6.52 9.60
CA HIS A 25 -14.62 -6.63 10.97
C HIS A 25 -15.49 -5.78 11.90
N LYS A 26 -16.07 -6.38 12.95
CA LYS A 26 -17.09 -5.75 13.79
C LYS A 26 -16.63 -4.47 14.47
N LYS A 27 -15.38 -4.45 14.97
CA LYS A 27 -14.79 -3.32 15.69
C LYS A 27 -14.23 -2.27 14.74
N THR A 28 -13.29 -2.62 13.87
CA THR A 28 -12.55 -1.68 13.05
C THR A 28 -13.21 -1.31 11.71
N LYS A 29 -14.31 -2.01 11.33
CA LYS A 29 -15.01 -1.83 10.05
C LYS A 29 -14.18 -2.13 8.79
N ALA A 30 -13.02 -2.75 8.96
CA ALA A 30 -12.21 -3.23 7.84
C ALA A 30 -12.99 -4.21 6.97
N LEU A 31 -12.89 -4.09 5.65
CA LEU A 31 -13.55 -4.97 4.70
C LEU A 31 -12.60 -6.07 4.24
N VAL A 32 -13.07 -7.31 4.19
CA VAL A 32 -12.35 -8.44 3.57
C VAL A 32 -13.23 -9.04 2.50
N ILE A 33 -12.71 -9.14 1.28
CA ILE A 33 -13.39 -9.71 0.12
C ILE A 33 -12.67 -11.00 -0.25
N TYR A 34 -13.38 -12.13 -0.11
CA TYR A 34 -12.86 -13.44 -0.47
C TYR A 34 -13.51 -13.94 -1.75
N ILE A 35 -12.68 -14.29 -2.74
CA ILE A 35 -13.08 -14.84 -4.03
C ILE A 35 -12.66 -16.32 -4.05
N GLU A 36 -13.63 -17.22 -3.96
CA GLU A 36 -13.43 -18.68 -3.87
C GLU A 36 -13.13 -19.25 -5.28
N LEU A 37 -11.92 -19.02 -5.79
CA LEU A 37 -11.50 -19.54 -7.10
C LEU A 37 -10.93 -20.96 -6.94
N ASP A 38 -11.30 -21.84 -7.88
CA ASP A 38 -10.70 -23.18 -8.02
C ASP A 38 -9.42 -23.10 -8.87
N GLU A 39 -8.38 -22.52 -8.27
CA GLU A 39 -7.07 -22.33 -8.88
C GLU A 39 -5.96 -22.85 -7.96
N LYS A 40 -4.75 -22.98 -8.51
CA LYS A 40 -3.57 -23.32 -7.70
C LYS A 40 -2.95 -22.12 -7.00
N SER A 41 -3.18 -20.92 -7.54
CA SER A 41 -2.63 -19.68 -7.04
C SER A 41 -3.41 -19.14 -5.84
N LEU A 42 -2.68 -18.64 -4.85
CA LEU A 42 -3.19 -17.91 -3.71
C LEU A 42 -2.77 -16.46 -3.87
N SER A 43 -3.73 -15.55 -3.92
CA SER A 43 -3.45 -14.12 -4.08
C SER A 43 -4.01 -13.31 -2.92
N SER A 44 -3.29 -12.29 -2.53
CA SER A 44 -3.79 -11.29 -1.58
C SER A 44 -3.43 -9.90 -2.06
N LEU A 45 -4.31 -8.95 -1.75
CA LEU A 45 -4.14 -7.53 -2.06
C LEU A 45 -4.66 -6.71 -0.89
N VAL A 46 -3.81 -5.87 -0.33
CA VAL A 46 -4.22 -4.81 0.59
C VAL A 46 -4.44 -3.55 -0.21
N MET A 47 -5.63 -2.96 -0.11
CA MET A 47 -5.97 -1.69 -0.74
C MET A 47 -6.22 -0.64 0.32
N VAL A 48 -5.55 0.50 0.19
CA VAL A 48 -5.74 1.70 1.02
C VAL A 48 -6.33 2.79 0.14
N ARG A 49 -7.39 3.46 0.59
CA ARG A 49 -7.95 4.61 -0.11
C ARG A 49 -7.04 5.82 0.13
N THR A 50 -6.37 6.29 -0.94
CA THR A 50 -5.38 7.36 -0.91
C THR A 50 -5.62 8.37 -2.04
N PRO A 51 -6.72 9.15 -2.00
CA PRO A 51 -7.04 10.09 -3.06
C PRO A 51 -5.99 11.21 -3.11
N SER A 52 -5.34 11.36 -4.26
CA SER A 52 -4.36 12.42 -4.50
C SER A 52 -5.03 13.79 -4.41
N TYR A 53 -4.39 14.74 -3.73
CA TYR A 53 -4.88 16.10 -3.52
C TYR A 53 -3.89 17.18 -4.00
N ASN A 54 -2.74 16.75 -4.50
CA ASN A 54 -1.70 17.58 -5.12
C ASN A 54 -0.76 16.72 -5.97
N ASP A 55 0.20 17.37 -6.63
CA ASP A 55 1.22 16.71 -7.47
C ASP A 55 2.52 16.39 -6.70
N LYS A 56 2.51 16.31 -5.35
CA LYS A 56 3.72 16.05 -4.54
C LYS A 56 4.10 14.58 -4.46
N GLY A 57 3.24 13.64 -4.90
CA GLY A 57 3.51 12.21 -4.81
C GLY A 57 3.55 11.67 -3.37
N ILE A 58 2.79 12.27 -2.46
CA ILE A 58 2.79 11.93 -1.02
C ILE A 58 2.54 10.43 -0.81
N TYR A 59 1.51 9.88 -1.44
CA TYR A 59 1.15 8.46 -1.27
C TYR A 59 2.12 7.51 -1.97
N HIS A 60 2.79 7.93 -3.04
CA HIS A 60 3.85 7.17 -3.68
C HIS A 60 5.10 7.08 -2.77
N ILE A 61 5.46 8.17 -2.10
CA ILE A 61 6.53 8.15 -1.10
C ILE A 61 6.15 7.25 0.08
N ILE A 62 4.90 7.30 0.57
CA ILE A 62 4.43 6.40 1.63
C ILE A 62 4.49 4.94 1.19
N GLU A 63 4.09 4.61 -0.04
CA GLU A 63 4.18 3.27 -0.62
C GLU A 63 5.59 2.69 -0.49
N HIS A 64 6.61 3.45 -0.91
CA HIS A 64 8.01 3.07 -0.76
C HIS A 64 8.43 2.94 0.72
N CYS A 65 8.03 3.90 1.55
CA CYS A 65 8.41 3.94 2.95
C CYS A 65 7.87 2.76 3.76
N VAL A 66 6.61 2.32 3.54
CA VAL A 66 6.01 1.19 4.28
C VAL A 66 6.69 -0.14 3.96
N LEU A 67 7.34 -0.27 2.80
CA LEU A 67 8.08 -1.46 2.39
C LEU A 67 9.57 -1.41 2.76
N SER A 68 10.07 -0.26 3.24
CA SER A 68 11.49 -0.04 3.53
C SER A 68 11.93 -0.45 4.95
N GLY A 69 11.04 -1.09 5.72
CA GLY A 69 11.30 -1.62 7.05
C GLY A 69 10.12 -1.49 7.98
N SER A 70 10.00 -2.45 8.89
CA SER A 70 8.91 -2.50 9.87
C SER A 70 9.41 -2.98 11.24
N LYS A 71 8.55 -2.87 12.26
CA LYS A 71 8.92 -3.24 13.64
C LYS A 71 9.41 -4.68 13.76
N LYS A 72 8.72 -5.62 13.10
CA LYS A 72 9.08 -7.05 13.10
C LYS A 72 10.23 -7.35 12.13
N TYR A 73 10.27 -6.67 11.00
CA TYR A 73 11.27 -6.86 9.94
C TYR A 73 12.19 -5.64 9.86
N ASN A 74 12.97 -5.45 10.93
CA ASN A 74 13.93 -4.36 11.04
C ASN A 74 15.24 -4.70 10.30
N CYS A 75 15.16 -4.80 8.99
CA CYS A 75 16.31 -4.98 8.11
C CYS A 75 16.22 -3.99 6.95
N LYS A 76 17.34 -3.78 6.28
CA LYS A 76 17.38 -2.92 5.11
C LYS A 76 16.58 -3.58 3.97
N ASP A 77 15.45 -2.97 3.61
CA ASP A 77 14.62 -3.38 2.48
C ASP A 77 14.04 -4.81 2.61
N PRO A 78 13.19 -5.08 3.63
CA PRO A 78 12.62 -6.40 3.86
C PRO A 78 11.79 -6.92 2.68
N PHE A 79 11.21 -6.02 1.89
CA PHE A 79 10.45 -6.35 0.69
C PHE A 79 11.35 -7.03 -0.36
N LYS A 80 12.51 -6.46 -0.67
CA LYS A 80 13.47 -7.08 -1.60
C LYS A 80 14.07 -8.37 -1.06
N GLU A 81 14.24 -8.47 0.27
CA GLU A 81 14.74 -9.70 0.86
C GLU A 81 13.73 -10.86 0.77
N ILE A 82 12.44 -10.58 0.97
CA ILE A 82 11.42 -11.63 0.80
C ILE A 82 11.19 -11.95 -0.67
N GLU A 83 11.23 -10.96 -1.57
CA GLU A 83 11.11 -11.17 -3.02
C GLU A 83 12.15 -12.18 -3.54
N LYS A 84 13.40 -12.10 -3.05
CA LYS A 84 14.47 -13.03 -3.43
C LYS A 84 14.29 -14.44 -2.89
N ARG A 85 13.56 -14.63 -1.79
CA ARG A 85 13.43 -15.90 -1.04
C ARG A 85 12.06 -16.53 -1.18
N SER A 86 11.07 -15.77 -1.56
CA SER A 86 9.70 -16.20 -1.75
C SER A 86 9.55 -17.04 -3.02
N LEU A 87 8.56 -17.93 -2.99
CA LEU A 87 8.08 -18.67 -4.16
C LEU A 87 6.94 -17.89 -4.87
N SER A 88 6.78 -16.61 -4.56
CA SER A 88 5.77 -15.77 -5.18
C SER A 88 6.03 -15.62 -6.68
N SER A 89 4.96 -15.73 -7.46
CA SER A 89 4.98 -15.46 -8.90
C SER A 89 4.79 -13.98 -9.21
N TYR A 90 4.31 -13.21 -8.24
CA TYR A 90 4.10 -11.77 -8.35
C TYR A 90 4.12 -11.12 -6.96
N MET A 91 4.87 -10.03 -6.85
CA MET A 91 4.88 -9.13 -5.67
C MET A 91 5.05 -7.71 -6.18
N ASN A 92 4.25 -6.77 -5.69
CA ASN A 92 4.36 -5.37 -6.08
C ASN A 92 3.70 -4.44 -5.06
N ALA A 93 3.90 -3.13 -5.24
CA ALA A 93 3.08 -2.07 -4.69
C ALA A 93 2.82 -1.04 -5.80
N ILE A 94 1.64 -0.43 -5.80
CA ILE A 94 1.24 0.47 -6.89
C ILE A 94 0.37 1.59 -6.32
N THR A 95 0.76 2.84 -6.56
CA THR A 95 -0.03 4.03 -6.21
C THR A 95 -0.80 4.57 -7.41
N PHE A 96 -2.12 4.52 -7.32
CA PHE A 96 -3.05 5.12 -8.26
C PHE A 96 -3.46 6.54 -7.81
N ALA A 97 -4.32 7.18 -8.59
CA ALA A 97 -4.84 8.50 -8.27
C ALA A 97 -5.71 8.53 -7.00
N ASP A 98 -6.39 7.42 -6.68
CA ASP A 98 -7.40 7.32 -5.62
C ASP A 98 -7.12 6.25 -4.56
N LYS A 99 -6.13 5.38 -4.80
CA LYS A 99 -5.77 4.27 -3.91
C LYS A 99 -4.31 3.86 -4.07
N THR A 100 -3.79 3.21 -3.04
CA THR A 100 -2.52 2.46 -3.08
C THR A 100 -2.83 1.00 -2.83
N ILE A 101 -2.23 0.10 -3.59
CA ILE A 101 -2.44 -1.35 -3.48
C ILE A 101 -1.13 -2.09 -3.28
N PHE A 102 -1.19 -3.17 -2.53
CA PHE A 102 -0.07 -4.06 -2.20
C PHE A 102 -0.46 -5.49 -2.56
N PRO A 103 -0.35 -5.89 -3.84
CA PRO A 103 -0.71 -7.22 -4.32
C PRO A 103 0.45 -8.21 -4.25
N PHE A 104 0.14 -9.47 -3.98
CA PHE A 104 1.05 -10.58 -4.21
C PHE A 104 0.31 -11.86 -4.56
N THR A 105 1.00 -12.78 -5.24
CA THR A 105 0.50 -14.09 -5.64
C THR A 105 1.58 -15.16 -5.48
N THR A 106 1.24 -16.30 -4.92
CA THR A 106 2.11 -17.47 -4.78
C THR A 106 1.31 -18.76 -4.95
N VAL A 107 2.00 -19.86 -5.23
CA VAL A 107 1.39 -21.20 -5.27
C VAL A 107 1.66 -22.02 -4.00
N ASN A 108 2.42 -21.48 -3.06
CA ASN A 108 2.80 -22.14 -1.83
C ASN A 108 2.07 -21.55 -0.61
N LYS A 109 1.32 -22.39 0.11
CA LYS A 109 0.53 -21.95 1.26
C LYS A 109 1.35 -21.39 2.41
N THR A 110 2.53 -21.91 2.68
CA THR A 110 3.42 -21.41 3.75
C THR A 110 3.98 -20.05 3.35
N ASP A 111 4.47 -19.94 2.12
CA ASP A 111 4.99 -18.72 1.56
C ASP A 111 3.93 -17.61 1.53
N PHE A 112 2.68 -17.94 1.19
CA PHE A 112 1.55 -16.99 1.22
C PHE A 112 1.43 -16.26 2.57
N TYR A 113 1.48 -16.99 3.68
CA TYR A 113 1.36 -16.37 5.01
C TYR A 113 2.65 -15.63 5.42
N ASN A 114 3.82 -16.06 4.96
CA ASN A 114 5.07 -15.34 5.20
C ASN A 114 5.08 -13.98 4.48
N VAL A 115 4.68 -13.96 3.21
CA VAL A 115 4.57 -12.71 2.42
C VAL A 115 3.49 -11.81 3.01
N LEU A 116 2.31 -12.38 3.34
CA LEU A 116 1.22 -11.63 3.98
C LEU A 116 1.68 -10.95 5.26
N ASP A 117 2.41 -11.64 6.11
CA ASP A 117 2.92 -11.11 7.38
C ASP A 117 3.90 -9.95 7.17
N VAL A 118 4.80 -10.04 6.19
CA VAL A 118 5.73 -8.95 5.83
C VAL A 118 4.97 -7.71 5.33
N TYR A 119 3.98 -7.89 4.45
CA TYR A 119 3.18 -6.78 3.96
C TYR A 119 2.36 -6.12 5.07
N LEU A 120 1.68 -6.92 5.90
CA LEU A 120 0.86 -6.39 7.00
C LEU A 120 1.71 -5.65 8.03
N ASP A 121 2.88 -6.20 8.40
CA ASP A 121 3.75 -5.51 9.35
C ASP A 121 4.33 -4.21 8.75
N GLY A 122 4.73 -4.21 7.47
CA GLY A 122 5.15 -3.00 6.76
C GLY A 122 4.06 -1.93 6.72
N ILE A 123 2.82 -2.32 6.43
CA ILE A 123 1.68 -1.40 6.30
C ILE A 123 1.25 -0.84 7.66
N PHE A 124 1.23 -1.66 8.73
CA PHE A 124 0.69 -1.26 10.03
C PHE A 124 1.73 -0.83 11.07
N ASN A 125 2.97 -1.25 10.92
CA ASN A 125 4.06 -0.97 11.86
C ASN A 125 5.33 -0.47 11.14
N PRO A 126 5.25 0.48 10.19
CA PRO A 126 6.40 0.92 9.42
C PRO A 126 7.40 1.68 10.29
N LEU A 127 8.69 1.55 10.01
CA LEU A 127 9.75 2.26 10.74
C LEU A 127 9.86 3.74 10.37
N PHE A 128 9.38 4.15 9.21
CA PHE A 128 9.57 5.53 8.72
C PHE A 128 8.88 6.58 9.59
N VAL A 129 7.84 6.21 10.35
CA VAL A 129 7.14 7.13 11.26
C VAL A 129 8.03 7.60 12.39
N ASP A 130 8.94 6.72 12.86
CA ASP A 130 9.91 7.00 13.91
C ASP A 130 11.31 7.34 13.35
N ASN A 131 11.56 7.07 12.06
CA ASN A 131 12.85 7.31 11.41
C ASN A 131 12.68 8.09 10.09
N LYS A 132 12.84 9.40 10.18
CA LYS A 132 12.72 10.32 9.04
C LYS A 132 13.79 10.12 7.95
N GLU A 133 14.89 9.43 8.23
CA GLU A 133 15.92 9.13 7.23
C GLU A 133 15.37 8.20 6.13
N ILE A 134 14.41 7.32 6.48
CA ILE A 134 13.73 6.49 5.50
C ILE A 134 12.95 7.37 4.51
N ILE A 135 12.20 8.36 5.01
CA ILE A 135 11.46 9.31 4.15
C ILE A 135 12.42 10.08 3.24
N ALA A 136 13.54 10.54 3.79
CA ALA A 136 14.55 11.27 3.00
C ALA A 136 15.13 10.40 1.89
N LYS A 137 15.49 9.16 2.20
CA LYS A 137 16.05 8.20 1.24
C LYS A 137 15.04 7.79 0.16
N GLU A 138 13.83 7.42 0.55
CA GLU A 138 12.80 6.96 -0.39
C GLU A 138 12.20 8.12 -1.19
N GLY A 139 11.90 9.25 -0.56
CA GLY A 139 11.25 10.40 -1.19
C GLY A 139 12.23 11.37 -1.84
N ILE A 140 12.79 12.28 -1.03
CA ILE A 140 13.66 13.36 -1.48
C ILE A 140 14.60 13.82 -0.37
N HIS A 141 15.87 14.03 -0.72
CA HIS A 141 16.86 14.73 0.07
C HIS A 141 17.80 15.52 -0.85
N PHE A 142 18.69 16.32 -0.28
CA PHE A 142 19.65 17.12 -1.03
C PHE A 142 21.08 16.70 -0.67
N GLU A 143 21.88 16.46 -1.69
CA GLU A 143 23.29 16.08 -1.57
C GLU A 143 24.20 17.17 -2.12
N PHE A 144 25.38 17.31 -1.52
CA PHE A 144 26.41 18.19 -2.04
C PHE A 144 27.37 17.37 -2.92
N GLN A 145 27.35 17.63 -4.23
CA GLN A 145 28.23 16.98 -5.21
C GLN A 145 28.87 18.01 -6.13
N ASN A 146 30.18 17.91 -6.30
CA ASN A 146 30.96 18.79 -7.24
C ASN A 146 30.66 20.28 -7.05
N GLY A 147 30.59 20.78 -5.81
CA GLY A 147 30.33 22.17 -5.51
C GLY A 147 28.88 22.63 -5.70
N LYS A 148 27.93 21.71 -5.93
CA LYS A 148 26.51 22.01 -6.14
C LYS A 148 25.63 21.18 -5.23
N ILE A 149 24.50 21.76 -4.82
CA ILE A 149 23.43 21.03 -4.13
C ILE A 149 22.52 20.41 -5.18
N ILE A 150 22.40 19.09 -5.16
CA ILE A 150 21.57 18.33 -6.09
C ILE A 150 20.47 17.55 -5.32
N PRO A 151 19.25 17.48 -5.87
CA PRO A 151 18.20 16.68 -5.30
C PRO A 151 18.43 15.19 -5.65
N ASN A 152 18.24 14.31 -4.65
CA ASN A 152 18.31 12.87 -4.77
C ASN A 152 17.18 12.21 -3.96
N GLY A 153 16.83 10.95 -4.25
CA GLY A 153 15.79 10.16 -3.61
C GLY A 153 15.23 9.14 -4.60
N ILE A 154 14.74 8.01 -4.09
CA ILE A 154 14.28 6.91 -4.97
C ILE A 154 13.09 7.36 -5.81
N VAL A 155 12.00 7.82 -5.17
CA VAL A 155 10.81 8.32 -5.87
C VAL A 155 11.13 9.53 -6.73
N TYR A 156 11.96 10.47 -6.23
CA TYR A 156 12.36 11.63 -7.03
C TYR A 156 13.06 11.24 -8.33
N ASN A 157 14.00 10.30 -8.27
CA ASN A 157 14.77 9.85 -9.44
C ASN A 157 13.91 9.05 -10.42
N GLU A 158 13.03 8.21 -9.92
CA GLU A 158 12.04 7.47 -10.72
C GLU A 158 11.15 8.44 -11.50
N MET A 159 10.54 9.40 -10.80
CA MET A 159 9.63 10.36 -11.41
C MET A 159 10.33 11.30 -12.38
N LYS A 160 11.61 11.61 -12.14
CA LYS A 160 12.44 12.39 -13.09
C LYS A 160 12.58 11.66 -14.41
N GLY A 161 12.71 10.33 -14.41
CA GLY A 161 12.73 9.52 -15.63
C GLY A 161 11.40 9.60 -16.37
N ILE A 162 10.32 9.33 -15.66
CA ILE A 162 8.95 9.26 -16.21
C ILE A 162 8.46 10.62 -16.76
N GLU A 163 8.74 11.73 -16.08
CA GLU A 163 8.39 13.08 -16.55
C GLU A 163 9.05 13.46 -17.88
N GLY A 164 10.17 12.83 -18.24
CA GLY A 164 10.86 13.03 -19.52
C GLY A 164 10.08 12.53 -20.73
N GLU A 165 9.16 11.59 -20.55
CA GLU A 165 8.40 10.93 -21.60
C GLU A 165 7.30 11.84 -22.17
N ALA A 166 7.24 11.95 -23.50
CA ALA A 166 6.25 12.80 -24.18
C ALA A 166 4.80 12.35 -23.90
N LEU A 167 4.57 11.04 -23.88
CA LEU A 167 3.22 10.47 -23.60
C LEU A 167 2.75 10.77 -22.19
N THR A 168 3.65 10.70 -21.20
CA THR A 168 3.35 11.07 -19.81
C THR A 168 2.89 12.53 -19.70
N ARG A 169 3.58 13.45 -20.40
CA ARG A 169 3.20 14.87 -20.42
C ARG A 169 1.83 15.12 -21.04
N VAL A 170 1.53 14.47 -22.17
CA VAL A 170 0.22 14.56 -22.83
C VAL A 170 -0.88 14.04 -21.91
N ASN A 171 -0.66 12.86 -21.30
CA ASN A 171 -1.62 12.27 -20.36
C ASN A 171 -1.88 13.17 -19.14
N LEU A 172 -0.86 13.80 -18.59
CA LEU A 172 -1.01 14.75 -17.48
C LEU A 172 -1.86 15.96 -17.85
N LEU A 173 -1.62 16.54 -19.03
CA LEU A 173 -2.41 17.68 -19.52
C LEU A 173 -3.87 17.28 -19.77
N ALA A 174 -4.09 16.13 -20.40
CA ALA A 174 -5.43 15.59 -20.64
C ALA A 174 -6.19 15.34 -19.34
N ARG A 175 -5.54 14.68 -18.36
CA ARG A 175 -6.15 14.42 -17.04
C ARG A 175 -6.52 15.72 -16.31
N LYS A 176 -5.65 16.71 -16.29
CA LYS A 176 -5.93 18.02 -15.69
C LYS A 176 -7.10 18.75 -16.37
N ALA A 177 -7.22 18.63 -17.69
CA ALA A 177 -8.32 19.21 -18.43
C ALA A 177 -9.67 18.50 -18.15
N LEU A 178 -9.66 17.16 -18.08
CA LEU A 178 -10.86 16.32 -17.94
C LEU A 178 -11.35 16.24 -16.49
N TYR A 179 -10.45 16.14 -15.49
CA TYR A 179 -10.79 15.77 -14.11
C TYR A 179 -10.55 16.91 -13.09
N LYS A 180 -10.69 18.13 -13.48
CA LYS A 180 -10.30 19.41 -12.83
C LYS A 180 -10.31 19.44 -11.29
N ASN A 181 -11.32 18.87 -10.63
CA ASN A 181 -11.55 18.97 -9.19
C ASN A 181 -11.58 17.59 -8.50
N SER A 182 -10.90 16.61 -9.06
CA SER A 182 -10.83 15.25 -8.51
C SER A 182 -9.41 14.78 -8.32
N ALA A 183 -9.23 13.70 -7.56
CA ALA A 183 -7.93 13.04 -7.38
C ALA A 183 -7.28 12.66 -8.73
N TYR A 184 -8.07 12.39 -9.75
CA TYR A 184 -7.60 12.00 -11.08
C TYR A 184 -6.94 13.15 -11.87
N ALA A 185 -7.11 14.40 -11.45
CA ALA A 185 -6.42 15.55 -12.05
C ALA A 185 -4.94 15.64 -11.65
N TYR A 186 -4.57 15.01 -10.52
CA TYR A 186 -3.20 15.04 -10.01
C TYR A 186 -2.37 13.85 -10.51
N PHE A 187 -1.06 14.05 -10.50
CA PHE A 187 -0.11 12.99 -10.80
C PHE A 187 0.27 12.24 -9.51
N SER A 188 -0.28 11.05 -9.31
CA SER A 188 -0.10 10.27 -8.07
C SER A 188 1.36 9.96 -7.78
N GLY A 189 2.19 9.74 -8.81
CA GLY A 189 3.64 9.56 -8.68
C GLY A 189 4.38 10.81 -8.19
N GLY A 190 3.80 11.98 -8.43
CA GLY A 190 4.40 13.28 -8.09
C GLY A 190 5.21 13.90 -9.24
N LEU A 191 5.12 15.22 -9.37
CA LEU A 191 5.96 15.99 -10.28
C LEU A 191 7.27 16.37 -9.57
N THR A 192 8.41 16.24 -10.23
CA THR A 192 9.74 16.48 -9.62
C THR A 192 9.88 17.86 -8.99
N LYS A 193 9.28 18.89 -9.58
CA LYS A 193 9.24 20.24 -9.02
C LYS A 193 8.43 20.34 -7.72
N GLU A 194 7.41 19.50 -7.56
CA GLU A 194 6.55 19.48 -6.37
C GLU A 194 7.10 18.51 -5.30
N ILE A 195 7.69 17.38 -5.70
CA ILE A 195 8.38 16.45 -4.79
C ILE A 195 9.47 17.16 -3.99
N LYS A 196 10.22 18.10 -4.61
CA LYS A 196 11.26 18.91 -3.92
C LYS A 196 10.73 19.76 -2.75
N LYS A 197 9.42 19.97 -2.67
CA LYS A 197 8.76 20.76 -1.61
C LYS A 197 8.17 19.90 -0.50
N VAL A 198 8.29 18.57 -0.61
CA VAL A 198 7.77 17.63 0.39
C VAL A 198 8.54 17.77 1.69
N ARG A 199 7.81 17.76 2.80
CA ARG A 199 8.37 17.69 4.15
C ARG A 199 8.00 16.38 4.80
N SER A 200 8.86 15.85 5.67
CA SER A 200 8.65 14.57 6.34
C SER A 200 7.37 14.53 7.17
N GLU A 201 6.99 15.67 7.76
CA GLU A 201 5.75 15.80 8.53
C GLU A 201 4.51 15.56 7.66
N GLU A 202 4.51 16.05 6.41
CA GLU A 202 3.39 15.84 5.46
C GLU A 202 3.20 14.36 5.13
N ILE A 203 4.30 13.59 5.07
CA ILE A 203 4.28 12.13 4.82
C ILE A 203 3.70 11.40 6.02
N SER A 204 4.20 11.68 7.24
CA SER A 204 3.70 11.06 8.46
C SER A 204 2.22 11.39 8.71
N ASP A 205 1.82 12.66 8.54
CA ASP A 205 0.43 13.09 8.69
C ASP A 205 -0.51 12.40 7.69
N ALA A 206 -0.08 12.27 6.42
CA ALA A 206 -0.87 11.59 5.40
C ALA A 206 -1.01 10.09 5.68
N TYR A 207 0.06 9.45 6.18
CA TYR A 207 0.01 8.06 6.60
C TYR A 207 -1.03 7.86 7.71
N TYR A 208 -0.96 8.57 8.82
CA TYR A 208 -1.91 8.43 9.93
C TYR A 208 -3.36 8.75 9.52
N LYS A 209 -3.56 9.68 8.57
CA LYS A 209 -4.88 10.05 8.05
C LYS A 209 -5.50 9.02 7.10
N THR A 210 -4.72 8.09 6.55
CA THR A 210 -5.22 7.17 5.52
C THR A 210 -4.96 5.70 5.80
N TYR A 211 -3.90 5.34 6.53
CA TYR A 211 -3.52 3.94 6.79
C TYR A 211 -4.16 3.42 8.07
N PHE A 212 -5.48 3.38 8.11
CA PHE A 212 -6.26 2.80 9.21
C PHE A 212 -7.30 1.80 8.67
N PRO A 213 -7.67 0.77 9.44
CA PRO A 213 -8.42 -0.38 8.94
C PRO A 213 -9.74 -0.08 8.24
N SER A 214 -10.54 0.90 8.71
CA SER A 214 -11.83 1.24 8.08
C SER A 214 -11.69 1.98 6.73
N ASN A 215 -10.49 2.45 6.40
CA ASN A 215 -10.16 3.05 5.09
C ASN A 215 -9.50 2.03 4.14
N MET A 216 -9.48 0.74 4.52
CA MET A 216 -8.82 -0.34 3.80
C MET A 216 -9.79 -1.43 3.36
N ALA A 217 -9.43 -2.12 2.28
CA ALA A 217 -10.03 -3.37 1.88
C ALA A 217 -8.94 -4.43 1.67
N PHE A 218 -9.19 -5.64 2.15
CA PHE A 218 -8.32 -6.80 2.01
C PHE A 218 -8.98 -7.77 1.05
N ILE A 219 -8.39 -7.99 -0.10
CA ILE A 219 -8.93 -8.87 -1.13
C ILE A 219 -8.05 -10.12 -1.18
N VAL A 220 -8.69 -11.27 -1.11
CA VAL A 220 -8.00 -12.55 -1.12
C VAL A 220 -8.70 -13.51 -2.08
N SER A 221 -7.93 -14.27 -2.85
CA SER A 221 -8.49 -15.22 -3.81
C SER A 221 -7.71 -16.53 -3.86
N GLY A 222 -8.36 -17.57 -4.40
CA GLY A 222 -7.82 -18.92 -4.51
C GLY A 222 -8.13 -19.82 -3.31
N PRO A 223 -7.47 -20.99 -3.18
CA PRO A 223 -7.74 -21.99 -2.13
C PRO A 223 -7.14 -21.60 -0.77
N VAL A 224 -7.43 -20.38 -0.32
CA VAL A 224 -6.94 -19.84 0.95
C VAL A 224 -7.84 -20.32 2.09
N ASP A 225 -7.24 -20.72 3.21
CA ASP A 225 -7.97 -20.90 4.47
C ASP A 225 -8.39 -19.53 5.00
N ILE A 226 -9.64 -19.15 4.71
CA ILE A 226 -10.16 -17.83 5.07
C ILE A 226 -10.19 -17.64 6.60
N THR A 227 -10.43 -18.68 7.38
CA THR A 227 -10.45 -18.57 8.85
C THR A 227 -9.07 -18.20 9.38
N ARG A 228 -8.03 -18.83 8.85
CA ARG A 228 -6.64 -18.51 9.19
C ARG A 228 -6.27 -17.12 8.69
N TYR A 229 -6.67 -16.74 7.47
CA TYR A 229 -6.42 -15.40 6.92
C TYR A 229 -7.00 -14.31 7.82
N LEU A 230 -8.27 -14.43 8.20
CA LEU A 230 -8.94 -13.48 9.10
C LEU A 230 -8.29 -13.43 10.48
N THR A 231 -7.77 -14.56 10.98
CA THR A 231 -7.07 -14.61 12.28
C THR A 231 -5.71 -13.88 12.20
N VAL A 232 -4.95 -14.07 11.12
CA VAL A 232 -3.68 -13.35 10.90
C VAL A 232 -3.93 -11.86 10.76
N LEU A 233 -4.90 -11.47 9.93
CA LEU A 233 -5.25 -10.07 9.71
C LEU A 233 -5.66 -9.37 11.02
N ASP A 234 -6.43 -10.05 11.86
CA ASP A 234 -6.92 -9.51 13.12
C ASP A 234 -5.79 -9.13 14.10
N THR A 235 -4.64 -9.83 14.07
CA THR A 235 -3.49 -9.49 14.91
C THR A 235 -2.91 -8.11 14.58
N TYR A 236 -3.10 -7.61 13.36
CA TYR A 236 -2.62 -6.31 12.90
C TYR A 236 -3.66 -5.21 13.05
N ILE A 237 -4.89 -5.44 12.58
CA ILE A 237 -5.92 -4.39 12.56
C ILE A 237 -6.45 -4.01 13.94
N CYS A 238 -6.32 -4.88 14.96
CA CYS A 238 -6.73 -4.58 16.33
C CYS A 238 -5.72 -3.74 17.10
N LEU A 239 -4.44 -3.77 16.75
CA LEU A 239 -3.38 -3.04 17.46
C LEU A 239 -3.55 -1.52 17.35
N LEU A 240 -3.95 -1.02 16.18
CA LEU A 240 -4.15 0.42 15.95
C LEU A 240 -5.35 1.00 16.73
N TYR A 241 -6.34 0.17 17.05
CA TYR A 241 -7.53 0.62 17.76
C TYR A 241 -7.31 0.75 19.28
N THR A 242 -6.28 0.13 19.83
CA THR A 242 -5.96 0.23 21.27
C THR A 242 -5.10 1.44 21.62
N SER A 243 -4.39 2.03 20.64
CA SER A 243 -3.63 3.26 20.85
C SER A 243 -4.52 4.51 20.89
N ASP A 244 -5.61 4.56 20.09
CA ASP A 244 -6.52 5.71 20.06
C ASP A 244 -7.50 5.72 21.26
N ALA A 245 -7.73 4.58 21.91
CA ALA A 245 -8.62 4.47 23.08
C ALA A 245 -7.93 4.79 24.43
N ALA A 246 -6.64 5.09 24.42
CA ALA A 246 -5.88 5.49 25.60
C ALA A 246 -5.77 7.02 25.76
N ASP A 247 -6.21 7.80 24.75
CA ASP A 247 -6.15 9.26 24.72
C ASP A 247 -7.56 9.93 24.82
N GLU A 248 -8.63 9.15 25.11
CA GLU A 248 -9.94 9.61 25.59
C GLU A 248 -10.11 9.25 27.09
#